data_d2b02c55aac4417eae153dbc2de8c5d1
#
_entry.id   d2b02c55aac4417eae153dbc2de8c5d1
#
_cell.length_a   1.000
_cell.length_b   1.000
_cell.length_c   1.000
_cell.angle_alpha   90.00
_cell.angle_beta   90.00
_cell.angle_gamma   90.00
#
_symmetry.space_group_name_H-M   'P 1'
#
loop_
_entity.id
_entity.type
_entity.pdbx_description
1 polymer ?
#
loop_
_entity_poly.entity_id
_entity_poly.type
_entity_poly.pdbx_seq_one_letter_code
_entity_poly.pdbx_strand_id
1 'polypeptide(L)'
;HYAHTHYEEHLILTRKIIEQRTPEYLSAYDQVMEQTSGHMFNMFIMSKEKCNAYCSWLFPILEELEQQVDYTHYDPFQQRLFGRVSELLLNVWIQKNQYHYQTVPFINIEKSNLIKRIPAFLKAKFLHKKIRRQFLMRNYFCGRYK
;
A
#
# COMPACT_ATOMS: atom_id res chain seq x y z
N HIS A 1 -4.07 5.87 4.51
CA HIS A 1 -4.27 4.99 5.68
C HIS A 1 -2.95 4.41 6.17
N TYR A 2 -2.12 3.83 5.29
CA TYR A 2 -0.82 3.22 5.68
C TYR A 2 0.06 4.17 6.50
N ALA A 3 0.32 5.36 6.02
CA ALA A 3 1.16 6.37 6.69
C ALA A 3 0.64 6.84 8.07
N HIS A 4 -0.56 6.45 8.48
CA HIS A 4 -1.09 6.73 9.81
C HIS A 4 -0.94 5.57 10.80
N THR A 5 -0.63 4.39 10.29
CA THR A 5 -0.61 3.15 11.09
C THR A 5 0.73 2.44 11.04
N HIS A 6 1.53 2.69 9.98
CA HIS A 6 2.85 2.10 9.76
C HIS A 6 3.86 3.20 9.42
N TYR A 7 5.13 2.87 9.44
CA TYR A 7 6.20 3.80 9.11
C TYR A 7 6.19 4.13 7.61
N GLU A 8 6.19 5.42 7.32
CA GLU A 8 6.14 5.97 5.95
C GLU A 8 7.36 5.57 5.12
N GLU A 9 8.50 5.32 5.77
CA GLU A 9 9.74 4.90 5.14
C GLU A 9 9.60 3.61 4.31
N HIS A 10 8.69 2.69 4.71
CA HIS A 10 8.42 1.47 3.95
C HIS A 10 7.88 1.77 2.55
N LEU A 11 7.01 2.78 2.42
CA LEU A 11 6.48 3.20 1.13
C LEU A 11 7.55 3.90 0.29
N ILE A 12 8.41 4.71 0.92
CA ILE A 12 9.53 5.37 0.24
C ILE A 12 10.51 4.34 -0.31
N LEU A 13 10.86 3.32 0.50
CA LEU A 13 11.73 2.23 0.07
C LEU A 13 11.09 1.41 -1.05
N THR A 14 9.81 1.04 -0.90
CA THR A 14 9.06 0.30 -1.93
C THR A 14 9.05 1.07 -3.26
N ARG A 15 8.86 2.40 -3.21
CA ARG A 15 8.92 3.25 -4.40
C ARG A 15 10.28 3.18 -5.10
N LYS A 16 11.37 3.26 -4.33
CA LYS A 16 12.75 3.15 -4.87
C LYS A 16 13.01 1.80 -5.51
N ILE A 17 12.55 0.73 -4.88
CA ILE A 17 12.67 -0.63 -5.41
C ILE A 17 11.93 -0.76 -6.75
N ILE A 18 10.70 -0.24 -6.84
CA ILE A 18 9.93 -0.21 -8.08
C ILE A 18 10.64 0.62 -9.16
N GLU A 19 11.17 1.79 -8.82
CA GLU A 19 11.92 2.65 -9.74
C GLU A 19 13.14 1.95 -10.34
N GLN A 20 13.81 1.11 -9.56
CA GLN A 20 15.00 0.38 -10.00
C GLN A 20 14.69 -0.90 -10.78
N ARG A 21 13.66 -1.66 -10.37
CA ARG A 21 13.36 -2.98 -10.94
C ARG A 21 12.32 -2.96 -12.05
N THR A 22 11.30 -2.12 -11.90
CA THR A 22 10.14 -2.07 -12.80
C THR A 22 9.64 -0.64 -12.96
N PRO A 23 10.47 0.28 -13.53
CA PRO A 23 10.16 1.71 -13.61
C PRO A 23 8.85 2.02 -14.33
N GLU A 24 8.38 1.12 -15.18
CA GLU A 24 7.08 1.23 -15.86
C GLU A 24 5.87 1.15 -14.90
N TYR A 25 6.07 0.71 -13.65
CA TYR A 25 5.03 0.71 -12.59
C TYR A 25 5.03 1.98 -11.74
N LEU A 26 6.05 2.83 -11.85
CA LEU A 26 6.25 3.96 -10.95
C LEU A 26 5.10 4.96 -10.99
N SER A 27 4.62 5.30 -12.17
CA SER A 27 3.48 6.21 -12.34
C SER A 27 2.20 5.67 -11.71
N ALA A 28 1.94 4.36 -11.87
CA ALA A 28 0.80 3.71 -11.23
C ALA A 28 0.96 3.67 -9.71
N TYR A 29 2.18 3.44 -9.20
CA TYR A 29 2.47 3.49 -7.78
C TYR A 29 2.15 4.86 -7.19
N ASP A 30 2.67 5.93 -7.78
CA ASP A 30 2.46 7.30 -7.31
C ASP A 30 0.97 7.65 -7.30
N GLN A 31 0.23 7.30 -8.36
CA GLN A 31 -1.22 7.53 -8.45
C GLN A 31 -2.00 6.76 -7.38
N VAL A 32 -1.66 5.49 -7.13
CA VAL A 32 -2.32 4.68 -6.09
C VAL A 32 -2.05 5.24 -4.69
N MET A 33 -0.83 5.72 -4.42
CA MET A 33 -0.50 6.33 -3.13
C MET A 33 -1.24 7.65 -2.88
N GLU A 34 -1.68 8.34 -3.92
CA GLU A 34 -2.52 9.55 -3.82
C GLU A 34 -4.00 9.24 -3.56
N GLN A 35 -4.47 8.03 -3.84
CA GLN A 35 -5.86 7.63 -3.66
C GLN A 35 -6.26 7.56 -2.19
N THR A 36 -7.52 7.86 -1.92
CA THR A 36 -8.11 7.73 -0.58
C THR A 36 -8.79 6.39 -0.34
N SER A 37 -9.00 5.62 -1.38
CA SER A 37 -9.65 4.31 -1.38
C SER A 37 -8.83 3.32 -2.19
N GLY A 38 -8.93 2.04 -1.87
CA GLY A 38 -8.27 0.94 -2.57
C GLY A 38 -8.71 -0.40 -1.99
N HIS A 39 -8.35 -1.48 -2.66
CA HIS A 39 -8.58 -2.83 -2.16
C HIS A 39 -7.53 -3.12 -1.07
N MET A 40 -8.01 -3.30 0.17
CA MET A 40 -7.15 -3.37 1.37
C MET A 40 -7.00 -4.81 1.83
N PHE A 41 -7.32 -5.79 1.22
CA PHE A 41 -7.09 -7.17 1.61
C PHE A 41 -6.50 -7.92 0.42
N ASN A 42 -5.57 -8.83 0.67
CA ASN A 42 -5.02 -9.73 -0.35
C ASN A 42 -6.05 -10.82 -0.72
N MET A 43 -7.29 -10.42 -0.97
CA MET A 43 -8.39 -11.31 -1.37
C MET A 43 -8.76 -11.03 -2.82
N PHE A 44 -8.41 -11.95 -3.70
CA PHE A 44 -8.72 -11.84 -5.12
C PHE A 44 -9.00 -13.20 -5.73
N ILE A 45 -9.75 -13.20 -6.82
CA ILE A 45 -9.96 -14.33 -7.70
C ILE A 45 -9.50 -13.89 -9.09
N MET A 46 -8.54 -14.59 -9.66
CA MET A 46 -8.02 -14.32 -11.00
C MET A 46 -7.57 -15.62 -11.70
N SER A 47 -7.31 -15.56 -13.00
CA SER A 47 -6.79 -16.71 -13.73
C SER A 47 -5.38 -17.06 -13.23
N LYS A 48 -4.97 -18.31 -13.43
CA LYS A 48 -3.65 -18.82 -13.05
C LYS A 48 -2.52 -18.00 -13.69
N GLU A 49 -2.68 -17.62 -14.95
CA GLU A 49 -1.71 -16.83 -15.71
C GLU A 49 -1.51 -15.45 -15.07
N LYS A 50 -2.60 -14.77 -14.73
CA LYS A 50 -2.56 -13.48 -14.04
C LYS A 50 -1.97 -13.60 -12.63
N CYS A 51 -2.34 -14.64 -11.90
CA CYS A 51 -1.80 -14.91 -10.58
C CYS A 51 -0.28 -15.12 -10.63
N ASN A 52 0.20 -15.93 -11.57
CA ASN A 52 1.63 -16.15 -11.77
C ASN A 52 2.36 -14.86 -12.13
N ALA A 53 1.81 -14.07 -13.06
CA ALA A 53 2.40 -12.79 -13.46
C ALA A 53 2.46 -11.80 -12.28
N TYR A 54 1.38 -11.71 -11.49
CA TYR A 54 1.33 -10.88 -10.29
C TYR A 54 2.37 -11.32 -9.25
N CYS A 55 2.42 -12.60 -8.92
CA CYS A 55 3.36 -13.13 -7.94
C CYS A 55 4.82 -12.94 -8.38
N SER A 56 5.12 -13.18 -9.66
CA SER A 56 6.47 -12.98 -10.21
C SER A 56 6.92 -11.51 -10.19
N TRP A 57 5.99 -10.56 -10.21
CA TRP A 57 6.27 -9.15 -10.05
C TRP A 57 6.35 -8.75 -8.56
N LEU A 58 5.44 -9.24 -7.73
CA LEU A 58 5.28 -8.84 -6.33
C LEU A 58 6.44 -9.33 -5.44
N PHE A 59 6.73 -10.64 -5.50
CA PHE A 59 7.64 -11.23 -4.52
C PHE A 59 9.07 -10.67 -4.57
N PRO A 60 9.69 -10.44 -5.74
CA PRO A 60 11.02 -9.82 -5.77
C PRO A 60 11.06 -8.41 -5.15
N ILE A 61 9.95 -7.66 -5.21
CA ILE A 61 9.84 -6.35 -4.56
C ILE A 61 9.79 -6.51 -3.04
N LEU A 62 9.00 -7.47 -2.54
CA LEU A 62 8.88 -7.73 -1.11
C LEU A 62 10.16 -8.29 -0.51
N GLU A 63 10.85 -9.19 -1.21
CA GLU A 63 12.15 -9.74 -0.80
C GLU A 63 13.21 -8.66 -0.68
N GLU A 64 13.27 -7.74 -1.65
CA GLU A 64 14.21 -6.63 -1.58
C GLU A 64 13.85 -5.64 -0.48
N LEU A 65 12.56 -5.39 -0.26
CA LEU A 65 12.10 -4.57 0.87
C LEU A 65 12.48 -5.21 2.20
N GLU A 66 12.38 -6.54 2.33
CA GLU A 66 12.77 -7.28 3.53
C GLU A 66 14.25 -7.12 3.84
N GLN A 67 15.10 -7.13 2.81
CA GLN A 67 16.55 -6.94 2.97
C GLN A 67 16.93 -5.52 3.40
N GLN A 68 16.10 -4.53 3.11
CA GLN A 68 16.39 -3.11 3.38
C GLN A 68 15.77 -2.58 4.67
N VAL A 69 14.84 -3.33 5.28
CA VAL A 69 14.14 -2.91 6.51
C VAL A 69 14.60 -3.74 7.69
N ASP A 70 15.14 -3.09 8.72
CA ASP A 70 15.35 -3.75 10.02
C ASP A 70 14.05 -3.75 10.82
N TYR A 71 13.33 -4.86 10.76
CA TYR A 71 12.06 -5.07 11.49
C TYR A 71 12.22 -5.86 12.79
N THR A 72 13.45 -6.14 13.23
CA THR A 72 13.72 -6.97 14.43
C THR A 72 13.16 -6.36 15.71
N HIS A 73 13.08 -5.02 15.76
CA HIS A 73 12.59 -4.27 16.91
C HIS A 73 11.12 -3.83 16.77
N TYR A 74 10.42 -4.28 15.70
CA TYR A 74 9.03 -3.90 15.46
C TYR A 74 8.09 -4.71 16.36
N ASP A 75 7.06 -4.04 16.86
CA ASP A 75 5.94 -4.72 17.52
C ASP A 75 5.16 -5.62 16.51
N PRO A 76 4.35 -6.59 17.00
CA PRO A 76 3.63 -7.52 16.13
C PRO A 76 2.71 -6.85 15.09
N PHE A 77 2.23 -5.62 15.36
CA PHE A 77 1.43 -4.87 14.43
C PHE A 77 2.28 -4.31 13.28
N GLN A 78 3.44 -3.74 13.60
CA GLN A 78 4.38 -3.20 12.62
C GLN A 78 5.07 -4.30 11.79
N GLN A 79 5.31 -5.49 12.36
CA GLN A 79 5.85 -6.64 11.62
C GLN A 79 4.96 -7.11 10.47
N ARG A 80 3.68 -6.70 10.43
CA ARG A 80 2.78 -6.96 9.30
C ARG A 80 3.02 -6.06 8.08
N LEU A 81 4.11 -5.29 8.07
CA LEU A 81 4.42 -4.32 7.00
C LEU A 81 4.39 -4.95 5.60
N PHE A 82 4.98 -6.13 5.40
CA PHE A 82 5.04 -6.79 4.08
C PHE A 82 3.64 -7.15 3.56
N GLY A 83 2.78 -7.67 4.44
CA GLY A 83 1.38 -7.93 4.11
C GLY A 83 0.60 -6.65 3.78
N ARG A 84 0.89 -5.54 4.48
CA ARG A 84 0.26 -4.26 4.22
C ARG A 84 0.75 -3.59 2.94
N VAL A 85 2.04 -3.69 2.66
CA VAL A 85 2.61 -3.21 1.40
C VAL A 85 2.04 -4.01 0.23
N SER A 86 1.94 -5.35 0.33
CA SER A 86 1.37 -6.19 -0.72
C SER A 86 -0.10 -5.85 -1.03
N GLU A 87 -0.91 -5.47 -0.03
CA GLU A 87 -2.29 -5.00 -0.24
C GLU A 87 -2.34 -3.74 -1.13
N LEU A 88 -1.39 -2.83 -0.98
CA LEU A 88 -1.28 -1.64 -1.82
C LEU A 88 -0.76 -1.99 -3.22
N LEU A 89 0.22 -2.87 -3.31
CA LEU A 89 0.83 -3.27 -4.57
C LEU A 89 -0.13 -4.02 -5.51
N LEU A 90 -1.14 -4.70 -4.98
CA LEU A 90 -2.21 -5.27 -5.81
C LEU A 90 -2.93 -4.18 -6.61
N ASN A 91 -3.23 -3.04 -5.99
CA ASN A 91 -3.88 -1.92 -6.68
C ASN A 91 -2.96 -1.32 -7.75
N VAL A 92 -1.67 -1.22 -7.47
CA VAL A 92 -0.65 -0.75 -8.43
C VAL A 92 -0.59 -1.66 -9.65
N TRP A 93 -0.57 -2.98 -9.42
CA TRP A 93 -0.50 -3.98 -10.48
C TRP A 93 -1.75 -3.96 -11.37
N ILE A 94 -2.94 -3.86 -10.76
CA ILE A 94 -4.22 -3.74 -11.49
C ILE A 94 -4.23 -2.47 -12.33
N GLN A 95 -3.85 -1.34 -11.76
CA GLN A 95 -3.87 -0.03 -12.43
C GLN A 95 -2.88 0.03 -13.58
N LYS A 96 -1.64 -0.41 -13.39
CA LYS A 96 -0.62 -0.42 -14.45
C LYS A 96 -1.05 -1.26 -15.65
N ASN A 97 -1.65 -2.43 -15.41
CA ASN A 97 -2.07 -3.35 -16.46
C ASN A 97 -3.47 -3.05 -17.00
N GLN A 98 -4.15 -2.03 -16.48
CA GLN A 98 -5.50 -1.62 -16.89
C GLN A 98 -6.53 -2.77 -16.85
N TYR A 99 -6.40 -3.66 -15.85
CA TYR A 99 -7.30 -4.79 -15.73
C TYR A 99 -8.69 -4.36 -15.25
N HIS A 100 -9.71 -4.85 -15.93
CA HIS A 100 -11.08 -4.77 -15.45
C HIS A 100 -11.28 -5.77 -14.30
N TYR A 101 -11.91 -5.31 -13.24
CA TYR A 101 -12.24 -6.15 -12.07
C TYR A 101 -13.66 -5.84 -11.59
N GLN A 102 -14.23 -6.78 -10.85
CA GLN A 102 -15.49 -6.62 -10.14
C GLN A 102 -15.25 -6.81 -8.64
N THR A 103 -15.86 -5.93 -7.85
CA THR A 103 -15.84 -6.07 -6.40
C THR A 103 -16.94 -7.03 -5.97
N VAL A 104 -16.58 -8.07 -5.25
CA VAL A 104 -17.53 -9.02 -4.67
C VAL A 104 -17.82 -8.58 -3.23
N PRO A 105 -19.08 -8.41 -2.82
CA PRO A 105 -19.42 -8.10 -1.44
C PRO A 105 -19.02 -9.28 -0.53
N PHE A 106 -18.41 -8.98 0.60
CA PHE A 106 -18.11 -9.96 1.63
C PHE A 106 -18.87 -9.65 2.90
N ILE A 107 -19.20 -10.69 3.66
CA ILE A 107 -19.87 -10.58 4.94
C ILE A 107 -18.84 -10.82 6.05
N ASN A 108 -18.69 -9.85 6.93
CA ASN A 108 -17.86 -10.02 8.12
C ASN A 108 -18.68 -10.75 9.18
N ILE A 109 -18.27 -11.96 9.51
CA ILE A 109 -18.96 -12.83 10.48
C ILE A 109 -18.70 -12.35 11.93
N GLU A 110 -17.61 -11.60 12.16
CA GLU A 110 -17.29 -11.07 13.47
C GLU A 110 -18.22 -9.92 13.86
N LYS A 111 -18.78 -9.98 15.07
CA LYS A 111 -19.58 -8.89 15.65
C LYS A 111 -18.68 -7.67 15.90
N SER A 112 -18.70 -6.72 14.99
CA SER A 112 -17.96 -5.46 15.18
C SER A 112 -18.72 -4.51 16.12
N ASN A 113 -18.06 -4.01 17.15
CA ASN A 113 -18.61 -3.00 18.02
C ASN A 113 -18.60 -1.62 17.33
N LEU A 114 -19.67 -1.31 16.60
CA LEU A 114 -19.83 -0.08 15.82
C LEU A 114 -19.70 1.18 16.69
N ILE A 115 -20.12 1.13 17.94
CA ILE A 115 -20.08 2.28 18.87
C ILE A 115 -18.64 2.74 19.12
N LYS A 116 -17.66 1.83 19.15
CA LYS A 116 -16.25 2.16 19.30
C LYS A 116 -15.58 2.56 17.98
N ARG A 117 -16.07 2.06 16.84
CA ARG A 117 -15.46 2.30 15.52
C ARG A 117 -15.87 3.64 14.90
N ILE A 118 -17.10 4.11 15.11
CA ILE A 118 -17.60 5.37 14.54
C ILE A 118 -16.82 6.59 15.02
N PRO A 119 -16.58 6.81 16.33
CA PRO A 119 -15.79 7.94 16.80
C PRO A 119 -14.34 7.93 16.28
N ALA A 120 -13.70 6.75 16.23
CA ALA A 120 -12.34 6.60 15.71
C ALA A 120 -12.27 6.94 14.23
N PHE A 121 -13.25 6.52 13.42
CA PHE A 121 -13.36 6.86 12.01
C PHE A 121 -13.57 8.36 11.78
N LEU A 122 -14.47 8.98 12.54
CA LEU A 122 -14.72 10.42 12.45
C LEU A 122 -13.47 11.22 12.83
N LYS A 123 -12.80 10.84 13.91
CA LYS A 123 -11.53 11.46 14.34
C LYS A 123 -10.47 11.34 13.24
N ALA A 124 -10.30 10.18 12.64
CA ALA A 124 -9.37 9.98 11.53
C ALA A 124 -9.73 10.84 10.31
N LYS A 125 -11.01 10.91 9.96
CA LYS A 125 -11.48 11.66 8.80
C LYS A 125 -11.29 13.18 8.95
N PHE A 126 -11.51 13.74 10.14
CA PHE A 126 -11.48 15.20 10.36
C PHE A 126 -10.11 15.71 10.80
N LEU A 127 -9.32 14.95 11.55
CA LEU A 127 -8.02 15.40 12.08
C LEU A 127 -6.84 15.17 11.10
N HIS A 128 -6.97 14.25 10.13
CA HIS A 128 -5.83 13.83 9.29
C HIS A 128 -5.70 14.53 7.92
N LYS A 129 -6.50 15.57 7.64
CA LYS A 129 -6.33 16.38 6.41
C LYS A 129 -4.96 17.06 6.26
N LYS A 130 -4.23 17.27 7.37
CA LYS A 130 -2.96 18.00 7.37
C LYS A 130 -1.73 17.21 6.89
N ILE A 131 -1.73 15.89 7.08
CA ILE A 131 -0.54 15.05 6.82
C ILE A 131 -0.34 14.78 5.32
N ARG A 132 -1.42 14.71 4.54
CA ARG A 132 -1.39 14.44 3.09
C ARG A 132 -0.62 15.51 2.29
N ARG A 133 -0.67 16.79 2.71
CA ARG A 133 0.07 17.88 2.04
C ARG A 133 1.58 17.82 2.29
N GLN A 134 2.02 17.31 3.43
CA GLN A 134 3.45 17.21 3.76
C GLN A 134 4.16 16.08 3.00
N PHE A 135 3.46 14.97 2.72
CA PHE A 135 4.01 13.84 1.95
C PHE A 135 4.35 14.25 0.52
N LEU A 136 3.43 14.91 -0.17
CA LEU A 136 3.64 15.38 -1.55
C LEU A 136 4.75 16.43 -1.65
N MET A 137 4.80 17.40 -0.71
CA MET A 137 5.80 18.46 -0.73
C MET A 137 7.23 17.95 -0.45
N ARG A 138 7.39 16.95 0.42
CA ARG A 138 8.71 16.42 0.80
C ARG A 138 9.38 15.64 -0.33
N ASN A 139 8.62 14.90 -1.13
CA ASN A 139 9.14 14.11 -2.25
C ASN A 139 9.49 14.98 -3.49
N TYR A 140 8.81 16.12 -3.69
CA TYR A 140 9.17 17.05 -4.77
C TYR A 140 10.43 17.87 -4.49
N PHE A 141 10.80 18.05 -3.23
CA PHE A 141 12.00 18.85 -2.86
C PHE A 141 13.28 18.02 -2.76
N CYS A 142 13.23 16.70 -2.64
CA CYS A 142 14.42 15.84 -2.56
C CYS A 142 15.00 15.44 -3.93
N GLY A 143 14.33 15.78 -5.03
CA GLY A 143 14.73 15.46 -6.41
C GLY A 143 15.47 16.55 -7.16
N ARG A 144 15.92 17.62 -6.50
CA ARG A 144 16.59 18.74 -7.17
C ARG A 144 17.90 19.16 -6.47
N TYR A 145 18.81 18.21 -6.31
CA TYR A 145 20.25 18.48 -6.14
C TYR A 145 21.05 17.33 -6.79
N LYS A 146 21.30 17.44 -8.02
CA LYS A 146 22.44 17.45 -8.92
C LYS A 146 22.00 17.23 -10.35
#